data_b1b5b525a0dfc57f03396ea24f3a0d3a
#
_entry.id   b1b5b525a0dfc57f03396ea24f3a0d3a
#
_cell.length_a   1.000
_cell.length_b   1.000
_cell.length_c   1.000
_cell.angle_alpha   90.00
_cell.angle_beta   90.00
_cell.angle_gamma   90.00
#
_symmetry.space_group_name_H-M   'P 1'
#
loop_
_entity.id
_entity.type
_entity.pdbx_description
1 polymer ?
#
loop_
_entity_poly.entity_id
_entity_poly.type
_entity_poly.pdbx_seq_one_letter_code
_entity_poly.pdbx_strand_id
1 'polypeptide(L)'
;MTAAPDPVVGGVGRPYLRPNTDREVTMLRKLGRGSARRAFTIVASSVAVTFPLPLLSPGAGAASVPVSQASTSARGVTATTINVVFPVANLDALASTYGFAGDIEYTEQVKAINLFVGQINDKGGVNGRKINAIIMNYNPASNAAMQALCVNATQGSPGVFAVLDGVGTYTGVNQLCVAKQGHTPFLSQWTSVSSFMQEASPYLWWTGPDDAAVLQALVDWGESKGTIGHKARVGVIVGDRANDQAALHQYLLPDLKRIGVSPVVETIPAQTSETAATGSDATLVVEKLREADVTSVIPLIPFNAFLPVLQAETQQQYFPRLLLSDYEDSIESSLGLIPVPFSKALDGQEGVTTETLGGIDDPRPYAQGGYDPGVRSCWAVWHKAYPEVPKGNMNDDIEEQGPVQGWCQEIQLFAKAAQAAGRNLNRRTFVTAMSGIKDFPGGYSPVLTFGPRKFYGPIQYQVVRLHVNSPPSSTQCRPTQPGLPPEVVCWTPVQSWRPLPTVG
;
A
#
# COMPACT_ATOMS: atom_id res chain seq x y z
N MET A 1 -67.50 17.02 10.20
CA MET A 1 -67.64 18.38 10.75
C MET A 1 -66.55 18.51 11.75
N THR A 2 -65.50 19.13 11.41
CA THR A 2 -64.96 20.43 11.53
C THR A 2 -63.53 20.38 10.99
N ALA A 3 -63.19 21.32 10.14
CA ALA A 3 -61.94 21.46 9.40
C ALA A 3 -60.80 21.96 10.31
N ALA A 4 -59.57 21.51 9.99
CA ALA A 4 -58.34 22.09 10.48
C ALA A 4 -57.76 23.09 9.44
N PRO A 5 -57.09 24.16 9.83
CA PRO A 5 -56.51 25.12 8.91
C PRO A 5 -55.05 24.77 8.58
N ASP A 6 -54.65 25.10 7.33
CA ASP A 6 -53.28 25.04 6.79
C ASP A 6 -52.33 26.04 7.45
N PRO A 7 -51.03 25.76 7.51
CA PRO A 7 -50.02 26.77 7.83
C PRO A 7 -49.37 27.36 6.57
N VAL A 8 -49.21 28.64 6.66
CA VAL A 8 -48.68 29.59 5.71
C VAL A 8 -47.20 29.34 5.38
N VAL A 9 -46.86 29.37 4.10
CA VAL A 9 -45.53 29.38 3.51
C VAL A 9 -44.93 30.78 3.60
N GLY A 10 -43.81 30.90 4.31
CA GLY A 10 -42.97 32.09 4.32
C GLY A 10 -41.68 31.84 3.55
N GLY A 11 -41.59 32.36 2.33
CA GLY A 11 -40.39 32.34 1.53
C GLY A 11 -39.40 33.42 1.99
N VAL A 12 -38.11 33.02 2.14
CA VAL A 12 -37.00 33.99 2.22
C VAL A 12 -35.97 33.59 1.16
N GLY A 13 -35.99 34.36 0.07
CA GLY A 13 -35.00 34.27 -1.00
C GLY A 13 -33.60 34.70 -0.56
N ARG A 14 -32.61 33.96 -0.93
CA ARG A 14 -31.17 34.37 -0.92
C ARG A 14 -30.73 34.61 -2.36
N PRO A 15 -29.98 35.68 -2.64
CA PRO A 15 -29.57 36.02 -3.99
C PRO A 15 -28.35 35.18 -4.43
N TYR A 16 -28.44 34.63 -5.63
CA TYR A 16 -27.35 34.04 -6.39
C TYR A 16 -26.36 35.13 -6.81
N LEU A 17 -25.12 35.02 -6.36
CA LEU A 17 -23.99 35.74 -6.92
C LEU A 17 -23.45 34.98 -8.14
N ARG A 18 -23.55 35.61 -9.32
CA ARG A 18 -22.90 35.17 -10.55
C ARG A 18 -21.39 35.48 -10.47
N PRO A 19 -20.49 34.61 -10.92
CA PRO A 19 -19.09 34.99 -11.12
C PRO A 19 -18.94 35.83 -12.39
N ASN A 20 -18.20 36.92 -12.24
CA ASN A 20 -17.85 37.89 -13.27
C ASN A 20 -16.73 37.30 -14.13
N THR A 21 -17.03 36.95 -15.37
CA THR A 21 -16.07 36.71 -16.43
C THR A 21 -15.85 38.04 -17.13
N ASP A 22 -14.65 38.59 -16.99
CA ASP A 22 -13.93 39.43 -17.96
C ASP A 22 -12.77 40.11 -17.27
N ARG A 23 -11.55 39.62 -17.50
CA ARG A 23 -10.33 40.45 -17.56
C ARG A 23 -9.18 39.67 -18.21
N GLU A 24 -8.93 40.09 -19.45
CA GLU A 24 -7.63 40.35 -20.05
C GLU A 24 -6.64 39.18 -20.27
N VAL A 25 -6.79 38.62 -21.44
CA VAL A 25 -5.67 38.09 -22.26
C VAL A 25 -5.01 39.26 -22.98
N THR A 26 -3.84 39.70 -22.54
CA THR A 26 -2.87 40.42 -23.41
C THR A 26 -1.47 40.42 -22.77
N MET A 27 -0.46 40.16 -23.61
CA MET A 27 1.01 40.15 -23.39
C MET A 27 1.58 38.80 -22.91
N LEU A 28 2.24 38.05 -23.81
CA LEU A 28 3.61 38.25 -24.23
C LEU A 28 3.96 37.30 -25.41
N ARG A 29 3.91 37.85 -26.60
CA ARG A 29 4.70 37.35 -27.72
C ARG A 29 5.95 38.25 -27.80
N LYS A 30 7.13 37.68 -27.55
CA LYS A 30 8.41 37.98 -28.23
C LYS A 30 9.60 37.48 -27.43
N LEU A 31 10.51 36.88 -28.19
CA LEU A 31 11.90 36.51 -27.90
C LEU A 31 12.04 34.99 -27.89
N GLY A 32 12.77 34.33 -28.74
CA GLY A 32 13.81 34.76 -29.62
C GLY A 32 14.62 33.49 -29.89
N ARG A 33 14.67 33.04 -31.14
CA ARG A 33 15.55 31.96 -31.61
C ARG A 33 17.00 32.33 -31.31
N GLY A 34 17.73 31.47 -30.61
CA GLY A 34 19.17 31.58 -30.43
C GLY A 34 19.78 30.23 -30.18
N SER A 35 20.21 29.56 -31.24
CA SER A 35 21.05 28.38 -31.22
C SER A 35 22.45 28.74 -30.74
N ALA A 36 22.96 28.11 -29.68
CA ALA A 36 24.38 28.07 -29.39
C ALA A 36 24.77 26.69 -28.86
N ARG A 37 25.29 25.86 -29.76
CA ARG A 37 26.10 24.68 -29.44
C ARG A 37 27.36 25.13 -28.72
N ARG A 38 27.56 24.80 -27.46
CA ARG A 38 28.89 24.86 -26.82
C ARG A 38 29.34 23.43 -26.57
N ALA A 39 30.38 23.06 -27.31
CA ALA A 39 31.19 21.88 -27.06
C ALA A 39 32.00 22.13 -25.76
N PHE A 40 31.88 21.22 -24.82
CA PHE A 40 32.76 21.16 -23.63
C PHE A 40 33.90 20.18 -23.93
N THR A 41 35.10 20.72 -24.08
CA THR A 41 36.33 19.94 -24.14
C THR A 41 36.78 19.66 -22.72
N ILE A 42 36.81 18.40 -22.33
CA ILE A 42 37.36 17.95 -21.03
C ILE A 42 38.86 17.76 -21.24
N VAL A 43 39.66 18.60 -20.60
CA VAL A 43 41.12 18.42 -20.46
C VAL A 43 41.36 17.57 -19.22
N ALA A 44 41.82 16.37 -19.43
CA ALA A 44 42.29 15.48 -18.36
C ALA A 44 43.72 15.86 -17.98
N SER A 45 43.94 16.47 -16.83
CA SER A 45 45.27 16.70 -16.25
C SER A 45 45.59 15.56 -15.29
N SER A 46 46.52 14.72 -15.72
CA SER A 46 47.10 13.67 -14.88
C SER A 46 48.22 14.28 -14.03
N VAL A 47 48.01 14.35 -12.72
CA VAL A 47 49.06 14.69 -11.74
C VAL A 47 49.63 13.38 -11.18
N ALA A 48 50.82 13.06 -11.56
CA ALA A 48 51.59 11.98 -10.96
C ALA A 48 52.18 12.45 -9.62
N VAL A 49 51.73 11.88 -8.51
CA VAL A 49 52.31 12.10 -7.17
C VAL A 49 53.25 10.93 -6.87
N THR A 50 54.53 11.21 -6.89
CA THR A 50 55.58 10.30 -6.42
C THR A 50 55.73 10.42 -4.89
N PHE A 51 55.46 9.33 -4.17
CA PHE A 51 55.75 9.21 -2.74
C PHE A 51 57.11 8.56 -2.53
N PRO A 52 57.99 9.12 -1.66
CA PRO A 52 59.22 8.43 -1.25
C PRO A 52 58.91 7.37 -0.19
N LEU A 53 59.43 6.17 -0.35
CA LEU A 53 59.43 5.09 0.63
C LEU A 53 60.41 5.42 1.77
N PRO A 54 59.99 5.34 3.06
CA PRO A 54 60.95 5.33 4.16
C PRO A 54 61.44 3.92 4.44
N LEU A 55 62.77 3.82 4.63
CA LEU A 55 63.52 2.64 5.05
C LEU A 55 63.05 2.14 6.42
N LEU A 56 62.76 0.86 6.50
CA LEU A 56 62.44 0.13 7.73
C LEU A 56 63.68 -0.03 8.61
N SER A 57 63.62 0.45 9.85
CA SER A 57 64.49 0.05 10.94
C SER A 57 63.81 -1.07 11.74
N PRO A 58 64.52 -2.18 12.10
CA PRO A 58 63.98 -3.22 12.95
C PRO A 58 64.23 -2.92 14.42
N GLY A 59 63.21 -2.97 15.23
CA GLY A 59 63.38 -3.15 16.67
C GLY A 59 62.63 -2.22 17.58
N ALA A 60 61.38 -2.62 17.96
CA ALA A 60 60.82 -2.32 19.30
C ALA A 60 59.64 -3.26 19.56
N GLY A 61 59.64 -3.89 20.72
CA GLY A 61 58.71 -4.93 21.14
C GLY A 61 57.25 -4.51 21.03
N ALA A 62 56.44 -5.40 20.47
CA ALA A 62 55.00 -5.25 20.38
C ALA A 62 54.39 -5.36 21.79
N ALA A 63 54.09 -4.22 22.40
CA ALA A 63 53.08 -4.17 23.45
C ALA A 63 51.72 -4.47 22.80
N SER A 64 51.11 -5.58 23.16
CA SER A 64 49.74 -5.91 22.78
C SER A 64 48.81 -4.87 23.39
N VAL A 65 48.44 -3.87 22.60
CA VAL A 65 47.31 -3.00 22.93
C VAL A 65 46.07 -3.87 22.91
N PRO A 66 45.30 -3.96 24.02
CA PRO A 66 44.05 -4.67 23.99
C PRO A 66 43.20 -4.00 22.91
N VAL A 67 42.89 -4.74 21.83
CA VAL A 67 41.86 -4.33 20.88
C VAL A 67 40.60 -4.27 21.67
N SER A 68 40.25 -3.07 22.13
CA SER A 68 38.93 -2.78 22.62
C SER A 68 38.00 -3.23 21.50
N GLN A 69 37.25 -4.31 21.73
CA GLN A 69 36.14 -4.67 20.87
C GLN A 69 35.19 -3.48 20.95
N ALA A 70 35.38 -2.54 20.03
CA ALA A 70 34.37 -1.52 19.78
C ALA A 70 33.09 -2.30 19.57
N SER A 71 32.16 -2.22 20.50
CA SER A 71 30.84 -2.74 20.37
C SER A 71 30.28 -2.10 19.11
N THR A 72 30.19 -2.87 18.02
CA THR A 72 29.59 -2.46 16.77
C THR A 72 28.09 -2.38 17.06
N SER A 73 27.67 -1.35 17.81
CA SER A 73 26.25 -1.05 17.96
C SER A 73 25.74 -0.73 16.56
N ALA A 74 24.82 -1.55 16.07
CA ALA A 74 24.19 -1.27 14.79
C ALA A 74 23.54 0.11 14.87
N ARG A 75 23.60 0.86 13.79
CA ARG A 75 22.94 2.17 13.72
C ARG A 75 21.47 2.03 14.17
N GLY A 76 21.04 2.90 15.08
CA GLY A 76 19.69 2.86 15.66
C GLY A 76 19.47 1.87 16.79
N VAL A 77 20.53 1.13 17.22
CA VAL A 77 20.44 0.20 18.36
C VAL A 77 21.40 0.66 19.45
N THR A 78 20.88 0.84 20.64
CA THR A 78 21.66 1.13 21.86
C THR A 78 21.60 -0.04 22.84
N ALA A 79 22.17 0.12 24.02
CA ALA A 79 22.04 -0.87 25.09
C ALA A 79 20.58 -1.04 25.57
N THR A 80 19.77 -0.01 25.49
CA THR A 80 18.42 0.06 26.06
C THR A 80 17.30 0.35 25.06
N THR A 81 17.63 0.76 23.85
CA THR A 81 16.64 1.17 22.85
C THR A 81 16.92 0.65 21.45
N ILE A 82 15.86 0.55 20.65
CA ILE A 82 15.88 0.32 19.20
C ILE A 82 15.07 1.45 18.58
N ASN A 83 15.68 2.30 17.77
CA ASN A 83 15.02 3.40 17.07
C ASN A 83 14.35 2.89 15.81
N VAL A 84 13.04 3.05 15.71
CA VAL A 84 12.22 2.62 14.59
C VAL A 84 11.41 3.80 14.08
N VAL A 85 11.48 4.07 12.79
CA VAL A 85 10.69 5.10 12.12
C VAL A 85 9.36 4.52 11.65
N PHE A 86 8.31 5.29 11.85
CA PHE A 86 6.96 5.06 11.37
C PHE A 86 6.58 6.22 10.46
N PRO A 87 6.64 6.05 9.13
CA PRO A 87 6.11 7.04 8.20
C PRO A 87 4.58 7.02 8.30
N VAL A 88 3.99 8.15 8.64
CA VAL A 88 2.53 8.28 8.77
C VAL A 88 2.06 9.34 7.78
N ALA A 89 1.29 8.91 6.80
CA ALA A 89 0.68 9.80 5.83
C ALA A 89 -0.41 10.65 6.48
N ASN A 90 -0.41 11.96 6.20
CA ASN A 90 -1.51 12.83 6.58
C ASN A 90 -2.59 12.77 5.49
N LEU A 91 -3.45 11.76 5.58
CA LEU A 91 -4.53 11.54 4.62
C LEU A 91 -5.70 12.50 4.84
N ASP A 92 -5.92 12.99 6.07
CA ASP A 92 -6.96 13.99 6.37
C ASP A 92 -6.81 15.24 5.49
N ALA A 93 -5.56 15.65 5.26
CA ALA A 93 -5.28 16.80 4.39
C ALA A 93 -5.59 16.52 2.91
N LEU A 94 -5.69 15.26 2.50
CA LEU A 94 -5.95 14.83 1.12
C LEU A 94 -7.41 14.44 0.88
N ALA A 95 -8.18 14.16 1.93
CA ALA A 95 -9.56 13.71 1.85
C ALA A 95 -10.41 14.61 0.96
N SER A 96 -10.29 15.93 1.11
CA SER A 96 -11.02 16.91 0.28
C SER A 96 -10.55 16.96 -1.18
N THR A 97 -9.32 16.53 -1.46
CA THR A 97 -8.73 16.55 -2.81
C THR A 97 -9.10 15.30 -3.60
N TYR A 98 -9.13 14.16 -2.94
CA TYR A 98 -9.36 12.85 -3.58
C TYR A 98 -10.78 12.33 -3.39
N GLY A 99 -11.60 12.97 -2.56
CA GLY A 99 -13.01 12.64 -2.40
C GLY A 99 -13.28 11.39 -1.55
N PHE A 100 -12.30 10.88 -0.83
CA PHE A 100 -12.54 9.86 0.17
C PHE A 100 -12.81 10.49 1.54
N ALA A 101 -13.69 9.89 2.30
CA ALA A 101 -14.04 10.33 3.65
C ALA A 101 -13.12 9.61 4.64
N GLY A 102 -12.28 10.37 5.31
CA GLY A 102 -11.70 10.22 6.62
C GLY A 102 -11.16 8.88 7.15
N ASP A 103 -11.02 7.86 6.32
CA ASP A 103 -10.98 6.48 6.81
C ASP A 103 -9.65 6.02 7.40
N ILE A 104 -8.58 6.79 7.25
CA ILE A 104 -7.27 6.48 7.87
C ILE A 104 -6.69 7.74 8.47
N GLU A 105 -7.33 8.24 9.51
CA GLU A 105 -6.93 9.47 10.17
C GLU A 105 -5.51 9.38 10.74
N TYR A 106 -4.76 10.46 10.60
CA TYR A 106 -3.41 10.57 11.16
C TYR A 106 -3.38 10.25 12.66
N THR A 107 -4.37 10.75 13.40
CA THR A 107 -4.46 10.56 14.85
C THR A 107 -4.69 9.11 15.23
N GLU A 108 -5.50 8.37 14.50
CA GLU A 108 -5.76 6.95 14.75
C GLU A 108 -4.52 6.09 14.45
N GLN A 109 -3.81 6.38 13.37
CA GLN A 109 -2.53 5.74 13.10
C GLN A 109 -1.53 5.93 14.24
N VAL A 110 -1.40 7.17 14.75
CA VAL A 110 -0.50 7.47 15.87
C VAL A 110 -0.94 6.76 17.16
N LYS A 111 -2.24 6.69 17.44
CA LYS A 111 -2.78 5.91 18.59
C LYS A 111 -2.41 4.43 18.47
N ALA A 112 -2.60 3.82 17.28
CA ALA A 112 -2.28 2.42 17.05
C ALA A 112 -0.78 2.13 17.23
N ILE A 113 0.10 2.95 16.63
CA ILE A 113 1.55 2.81 16.81
C ILE A 113 1.93 2.85 18.29
N ASN A 114 1.46 3.87 19.02
CA ASN A 114 1.79 4.04 20.43
C ASN A 114 1.27 2.86 21.28
N LEU A 115 0.06 2.38 20.99
CA LEU A 115 -0.53 1.25 21.69
C LEU A 115 0.29 -0.03 21.50
N PHE A 116 0.56 -0.42 20.25
CA PHE A 116 1.24 -1.68 19.96
C PHE A 116 2.72 -1.66 20.35
N VAL A 117 3.42 -0.53 20.15
CA VAL A 117 4.77 -0.34 20.67
C VAL A 117 4.78 -0.36 22.20
N GLY A 118 3.84 0.32 22.83
CA GLY A 118 3.66 0.32 24.28
C GLY A 118 3.49 -1.08 24.84
N GLN A 119 2.62 -1.89 24.22
CA GLN A 119 2.40 -3.28 24.63
C GLN A 119 3.68 -4.14 24.64
N ILE A 120 4.56 -3.95 23.63
CA ILE A 120 5.84 -4.65 23.57
C ILE A 120 6.78 -4.13 24.66
N ASN A 121 6.85 -2.82 24.81
CA ASN A 121 7.72 -2.16 25.76
C ASN A 121 7.38 -2.48 27.22
N ASP A 122 6.10 -2.61 27.56
CA ASP A 122 5.61 -2.95 28.89
C ASP A 122 5.93 -4.40 29.27
N LYS A 123 6.01 -5.28 28.28
CA LYS A 123 6.47 -6.68 28.44
C LYS A 123 7.99 -6.83 28.52
N GLY A 124 8.73 -5.72 28.64
CA GLY A 124 10.20 -5.72 28.74
C GLY A 124 10.93 -5.45 27.44
N GLY A 125 10.20 -5.10 26.37
CA GLY A 125 10.76 -4.78 25.07
C GLY A 125 11.34 -5.99 24.33
N VAL A 126 12.23 -5.72 23.39
CA VAL A 126 12.90 -6.71 22.55
C VAL A 126 14.30 -7.01 23.10
N ASN A 127 14.51 -8.20 23.63
CA ASN A 127 15.78 -8.61 24.28
C ASN A 127 16.27 -7.59 25.33
N GLY A 128 15.34 -6.98 26.09
CA GLY A 128 15.62 -5.98 27.12
C GLY A 128 15.79 -4.56 26.61
N ARG A 129 15.54 -4.29 25.32
CA ARG A 129 15.54 -2.96 24.73
C ARG A 129 14.13 -2.49 24.42
N LYS A 130 13.82 -1.25 24.72
CA LYS A 130 12.54 -0.63 24.35
C LYS A 130 12.59 -0.18 22.88
N ILE A 131 11.51 -0.35 22.16
CA ILE A 131 11.31 0.28 20.86
C ILE A 131 11.05 1.77 21.10
N ASN A 132 11.91 2.61 20.52
CA ASN A 132 11.71 4.06 20.48
C ASN A 132 11.03 4.40 19.14
N ALA A 133 9.73 4.67 19.19
CA ALA A 133 8.94 5.02 18.01
C ALA A 133 9.24 6.46 17.60
N ILE A 134 9.68 6.63 16.35
CA ILE A 134 9.92 7.93 15.70
C ILE A 134 8.85 8.09 14.63
N ILE A 135 7.78 8.80 14.94
CA ILE A 135 6.68 9.04 14.01
C ILE A 135 7.06 10.20 13.09
N MET A 136 7.04 9.96 11.79
CA MET A 136 7.35 10.95 10.76
C MET A 136 6.12 11.20 9.91
N ASN A 137 5.46 12.35 10.15
CA ASN A 137 4.36 12.81 9.32
C ASN A 137 4.87 13.28 7.96
N TYR A 138 4.15 12.95 6.89
CA TYR A 138 4.47 13.43 5.55
C TYR A 138 3.21 13.57 4.70
N ASN A 139 3.32 14.40 3.65
CA ASN A 139 2.29 14.50 2.62
C ASN A 139 2.62 13.52 1.48
N PRO A 140 1.83 12.46 1.26
CA PRO A 140 2.10 11.46 0.21
C PRO A 140 1.94 12.01 -1.22
N ALA A 141 1.26 13.14 -1.41
CA ALA A 141 1.21 13.84 -2.71
C ALA A 141 2.46 14.68 -2.99
N SER A 142 3.44 14.76 -2.06
CA SER A 142 4.66 15.55 -2.21
C SER A 142 5.90 14.67 -2.34
N ASN A 143 6.44 14.53 -3.56
CA ASN A 143 7.70 13.83 -3.79
C ASN A 143 8.85 14.40 -2.94
N ALA A 144 8.88 15.72 -2.71
CA ALA A 144 9.89 16.35 -1.87
C ALA A 144 9.76 15.95 -0.39
N ALA A 145 8.52 15.84 0.12
CA ALA A 145 8.28 15.38 1.49
C ALA A 145 8.68 13.92 1.68
N MET A 146 8.34 13.05 0.71
CA MET A 146 8.72 11.64 0.72
C MET A 146 10.24 11.47 0.64
N GLN A 147 10.92 12.23 -0.21
CA GLN A 147 12.39 12.21 -0.30
C GLN A 147 13.05 12.71 1.00
N ALA A 148 12.54 13.78 1.61
CA ALA A 148 13.04 14.30 2.88
C ALA A 148 12.89 13.25 4.01
N LEU A 149 11.77 12.51 4.05
CA LEU A 149 11.55 11.42 4.99
C LEU A 149 12.60 10.33 4.82
N CYS A 150 12.89 9.89 3.59
CA CYS A 150 13.94 8.90 3.35
C CYS A 150 15.30 9.37 3.87
N VAL A 151 15.71 10.59 3.57
CA VAL A 151 16.98 11.16 4.05
C VAL A 151 17.00 11.17 5.58
N ASN A 152 15.96 11.63 6.22
CA ASN A 152 15.85 11.66 7.68
C ASN A 152 15.90 10.26 8.30
N ALA A 153 15.17 9.29 7.73
CA ALA A 153 15.16 7.91 8.21
C ALA A 153 16.52 7.21 8.03
N THR A 154 17.25 7.50 6.96
CA THR A 154 18.48 6.78 6.62
C THR A 154 19.77 7.49 7.06
N GLN A 155 19.77 8.83 7.15
CA GLN A 155 20.96 9.64 7.43
C GLN A 155 20.81 10.54 8.66
N GLY A 156 19.56 10.75 9.14
CA GLY A 156 19.24 11.64 10.26
C GLY A 156 19.84 11.19 11.61
N SER A 157 19.79 12.08 12.59
CA SER A 157 20.11 11.81 14.00
C SER A 157 18.83 11.95 14.84
N PRO A 158 18.55 11.02 15.75
CA PRO A 158 19.30 9.80 16.07
C PRO A 158 19.29 8.78 14.92
N GLY A 159 20.31 7.90 14.86
CA GLY A 159 20.33 6.83 13.88
C GLY A 159 19.09 5.92 13.97
N VAL A 160 18.62 5.41 12.84
CA VAL A 160 17.44 4.54 12.73
C VAL A 160 17.85 3.12 12.41
N PHE A 161 17.22 2.15 13.04
CA PHE A 161 17.46 0.72 12.79
C PHE A 161 16.56 0.17 11.69
N ALA A 162 15.27 0.48 11.75
CA ALA A 162 14.27 0.00 10.79
C ALA A 162 13.19 1.07 10.51
N VAL A 163 12.50 0.90 9.40
CA VAL A 163 11.28 1.65 9.03
C VAL A 163 10.14 0.67 8.93
N LEU A 164 8.99 0.99 9.52
CA LEU A 164 7.76 0.19 9.43
C LEU A 164 6.65 1.05 8.82
N ASP A 165 6.01 0.56 7.75
CA ASP A 165 4.93 1.23 7.03
C ASP A 165 3.68 0.32 7.03
N GLY A 166 2.95 0.37 8.13
CA GLY A 166 1.82 -0.52 8.39
C GLY A 166 0.53 -0.19 7.61
N VAL A 167 0.49 0.96 6.94
CA VAL A 167 -0.64 1.37 6.08
C VAL A 167 -0.26 1.34 4.59
N GLY A 168 1.05 1.15 4.30
CA GLY A 168 1.51 0.95 2.93
C GLY A 168 1.50 2.21 2.04
N THR A 169 1.54 3.41 2.61
CA THR A 169 1.47 4.65 1.83
C THR A 169 2.82 5.19 1.36
N TYR A 170 3.92 4.63 1.85
CA TYR A 170 5.30 5.06 1.52
C TYR A 170 5.94 4.11 0.49
N THR A 171 5.62 4.29 -0.77
CA THR A 171 5.81 3.29 -1.85
C THR A 171 6.91 3.62 -2.84
N GLY A 172 7.21 2.67 -3.72
CA GLY A 172 8.02 2.83 -4.92
C GLY A 172 9.46 3.24 -4.66
N VAL A 173 9.89 4.33 -5.29
CA VAL A 173 11.27 4.84 -5.17
C VAL A 173 11.66 5.17 -3.73
N ASN A 174 10.70 5.45 -2.86
CA ASN A 174 10.92 5.75 -1.45
C ASN A 174 11.34 4.50 -0.68
N GLN A 175 10.72 3.36 -0.98
CA GLN A 175 11.11 2.06 -0.42
C GLN A 175 12.53 1.70 -0.87
N LEU A 176 12.89 1.92 -2.14
CA LEU A 176 14.26 1.73 -2.64
C LEU A 176 15.24 2.68 -1.98
N CYS A 177 14.87 3.93 -1.74
CA CYS A 177 15.71 4.88 -1.03
C CYS A 177 16.05 4.38 0.38
N VAL A 178 15.09 3.88 1.13
CA VAL A 178 15.30 3.37 2.50
C VAL A 178 16.04 2.04 2.48
N ALA A 179 15.56 1.06 1.73
CA ALA A 179 16.08 -0.30 1.76
C ALA A 179 17.42 -0.44 1.01
N LYS A 180 17.47 -0.01 -0.27
CA LYS A 180 18.64 -0.19 -1.12
C LYS A 180 19.73 0.85 -0.84
N GLN A 181 19.39 2.14 -0.84
CA GLN A 181 20.38 3.20 -0.67
C GLN A 181 20.76 3.37 0.81
N GLY A 182 19.78 3.34 1.71
CA GLY A 182 19.96 3.47 3.15
C GLY A 182 20.42 2.19 3.86
N HIS A 183 20.39 1.03 3.18
CA HIS A 183 20.65 -0.30 3.78
C HIS A 183 19.89 -0.49 5.11
N THR A 184 18.65 0.04 5.17
CA THR A 184 17.83 0.06 6.38
C THR A 184 16.68 -0.94 6.22
N PRO A 185 16.49 -1.90 7.15
CA PRO A 185 15.35 -2.79 7.12
C PRO A 185 14.05 -2.01 7.03
N PHE A 186 13.23 -2.40 6.08
CA PHE A 186 11.94 -1.80 5.83
C PHE A 186 10.88 -2.88 5.74
N LEU A 187 9.87 -2.80 6.59
CA LEU A 187 8.69 -3.64 6.53
C LEU A 187 7.54 -2.77 6.01
N SER A 188 6.82 -3.24 5.00
CA SER A 188 5.74 -2.51 4.38
C SER A 188 4.57 -3.45 4.08
N GLN A 189 3.37 -2.97 4.27
CA GLN A 189 2.17 -3.66 3.81
C GLN A 189 2.01 -3.57 2.30
N TRP A 190 2.41 -2.45 1.71
CA TRP A 190 2.30 -2.22 0.28
C TRP A 190 3.12 -3.20 -0.53
N THR A 191 2.57 -3.62 -1.66
CA THR A 191 3.12 -4.68 -2.51
C THR A 191 3.84 -4.16 -3.74
N SER A 192 4.57 -5.03 -4.41
CA SER A 192 5.17 -4.80 -5.72
C SER A 192 5.53 -6.12 -6.39
N VAL A 193 6.07 -6.03 -7.60
CA VAL A 193 6.50 -7.21 -8.37
C VAL A 193 7.87 -7.71 -7.93
N SER A 194 8.13 -8.99 -8.15
CA SER A 194 9.37 -9.68 -7.76
C SER A 194 10.66 -8.98 -8.20
N SER A 195 10.68 -8.35 -9.38
CA SER A 195 11.87 -7.62 -9.85
C SER A 195 12.20 -6.42 -8.95
N PHE A 196 11.19 -5.68 -8.50
CA PHE A 196 11.38 -4.58 -7.55
C PHE A 196 11.84 -5.10 -6.18
N MET A 197 11.26 -6.22 -5.71
CA MET A 197 11.68 -6.87 -4.47
C MET A 197 13.15 -7.28 -4.51
N GLN A 198 13.61 -7.85 -5.61
CA GLN A 198 15.00 -8.23 -5.81
C GLN A 198 15.94 -7.02 -5.77
N GLU A 199 15.53 -5.91 -6.36
CA GLU A 199 16.32 -4.67 -6.33
C GLU A 199 16.49 -4.11 -4.91
N ALA A 200 15.47 -4.19 -4.08
CA ALA A 200 15.47 -3.74 -2.68
C ALA A 200 16.06 -4.76 -1.68
N SER A 201 16.33 -5.99 -2.13
CA SER A 201 16.85 -7.07 -1.30
C SER A 201 18.23 -6.73 -0.69
N PRO A 202 18.52 -7.19 0.54
CA PRO A 202 17.69 -8.01 1.44
C PRO A 202 16.93 -7.18 2.50
N TYR A 203 16.75 -5.90 2.31
CA TYR A 203 16.30 -4.99 3.37
C TYR A 203 14.82 -4.62 3.30
N LEU A 204 14.11 -4.92 2.20
CA LEU A 204 12.68 -4.69 2.08
C LEU A 204 11.93 -6.01 2.24
N TRP A 205 10.89 -5.98 3.06
CA TRP A 205 10.02 -7.11 3.37
C TRP A 205 8.57 -6.64 3.27
N TRP A 206 7.73 -7.41 2.55
CA TRP A 206 6.31 -7.12 2.42
C TRP A 206 5.46 -8.07 3.24
N THR A 207 4.50 -7.53 3.96
CA THR A 207 3.43 -8.30 4.59
C THR A 207 2.28 -8.56 3.63
N GLY A 208 2.18 -7.80 2.56
CA GLY A 208 1.35 -8.11 1.38
C GLY A 208 2.00 -9.15 0.44
N PRO A 209 1.30 -9.53 -0.64
CA PRO A 209 1.76 -10.54 -1.59
C PRO A 209 2.84 -10.03 -2.56
N ASP A 210 3.37 -10.94 -3.37
CA ASP A 210 4.01 -10.60 -4.64
C ASP A 210 2.94 -10.35 -5.70
N ASP A 211 2.90 -9.17 -6.26
CA ASP A 211 1.92 -8.80 -7.30
C ASP A 211 1.95 -9.73 -8.51
N ALA A 212 3.14 -10.23 -8.87
CA ALA A 212 3.26 -11.19 -9.96
C ALA A 212 2.52 -12.50 -9.67
N ALA A 213 2.58 -12.97 -8.42
CA ALA A 213 1.88 -14.18 -7.99
C ALA A 213 0.35 -13.97 -7.96
N VAL A 214 -0.09 -12.79 -7.53
CA VAL A 214 -1.51 -12.43 -7.53
C VAL A 214 -2.05 -12.31 -8.95
N LEU A 215 -1.31 -11.66 -9.86
CA LEU A 215 -1.70 -11.54 -11.27
C LEU A 215 -1.78 -12.90 -11.96
N GLN A 216 -0.83 -13.81 -11.69
CA GLN A 216 -0.92 -15.17 -12.20
C GLN A 216 -2.17 -15.90 -11.68
N ALA A 217 -2.47 -15.78 -10.38
CA ALA A 217 -3.68 -16.36 -9.80
C ALA A 217 -4.96 -15.79 -10.43
N LEU A 218 -4.97 -14.47 -10.72
CA LEU A 218 -6.08 -13.80 -11.39
C LEU A 218 -6.28 -14.32 -12.82
N VAL A 219 -5.20 -14.49 -13.59
CA VAL A 219 -5.27 -15.01 -14.96
C VAL A 219 -5.79 -16.46 -14.94
N ASP A 220 -5.26 -17.32 -14.07
CA ASP A 220 -5.68 -18.72 -13.95
C ASP A 220 -7.16 -18.81 -13.50
N TRP A 221 -7.61 -17.95 -12.59
CA TRP A 221 -9.01 -17.86 -12.21
C TRP A 221 -9.90 -17.42 -13.37
N GLY A 222 -9.55 -16.31 -14.01
CA GLY A 222 -10.31 -15.74 -15.13
C GLY A 222 -10.42 -16.71 -16.31
N GLU A 223 -9.37 -17.48 -16.62
CA GLU A 223 -9.37 -18.54 -17.60
C GLU A 223 -10.37 -19.66 -17.22
N SER A 224 -10.32 -20.11 -15.97
CA SER A 224 -11.21 -21.17 -15.47
C SER A 224 -12.69 -20.80 -15.52
N LYS A 225 -13.02 -19.50 -15.47
CA LYS A 225 -14.37 -18.95 -15.54
C LYS A 225 -14.78 -18.50 -16.95
N GLY A 226 -13.84 -18.47 -17.90
CA GLY A 226 -14.06 -17.95 -19.24
C GLY A 226 -14.21 -16.42 -19.31
N THR A 227 -13.84 -15.71 -18.24
CA THR A 227 -13.78 -14.24 -18.20
C THR A 227 -12.48 -13.72 -18.78
N ILE A 228 -11.46 -14.56 -18.85
CA ILE A 228 -10.24 -14.43 -19.65
C ILE A 228 -10.17 -15.64 -20.59
N GLY A 229 -9.83 -15.44 -21.86
CA GLY A 229 -9.69 -16.54 -22.83
C GLY A 229 -10.22 -16.15 -24.20
N HIS A 230 -10.31 -17.13 -25.11
CA HIS A 230 -10.64 -16.91 -26.54
C HIS A 230 -12.03 -16.27 -26.80
N LYS A 231 -12.95 -16.36 -25.83
CA LYS A 231 -14.30 -15.79 -25.96
C LYS A 231 -14.43 -14.40 -25.32
N ALA A 232 -13.52 -14.05 -24.45
CA ALA A 232 -13.51 -12.76 -23.78
C ALA A 232 -12.56 -11.81 -24.50
N ARG A 233 -13.02 -10.59 -24.75
CA ARG A 233 -12.14 -9.52 -25.24
C ARG A 233 -11.56 -8.82 -24.03
N VAL A 234 -10.29 -9.11 -23.74
CA VAL A 234 -9.61 -8.63 -22.54
C VAL A 234 -8.98 -7.26 -22.80
N GLY A 235 -9.21 -6.34 -21.89
CA GLY A 235 -8.52 -5.05 -21.79
C GLY A 235 -7.64 -5.01 -20.54
N VAL A 236 -6.58 -4.22 -20.61
CA VAL A 236 -5.72 -3.89 -19.47
C VAL A 236 -5.61 -2.37 -19.41
N ILE A 237 -5.93 -1.79 -18.26
CA ILE A 237 -5.62 -0.40 -17.95
C ILE A 237 -4.37 -0.41 -17.09
N VAL A 238 -3.30 0.24 -17.53
CA VAL A 238 -2.03 0.22 -16.81
C VAL A 238 -1.56 1.65 -16.52
N GLY A 239 -1.02 1.85 -15.31
CA GLY A 239 -0.38 3.11 -14.94
C GLY A 239 0.94 3.31 -15.68
N ASP A 240 1.37 4.56 -15.81
CA ASP A 240 2.64 4.94 -16.44
C ASP A 240 3.86 4.80 -15.50
N ARG A 241 3.64 4.40 -14.24
CA ARG A 241 4.72 4.19 -13.27
C ARG A 241 5.57 2.96 -13.64
N ALA A 242 6.85 3.00 -13.27
CA ALA A 242 7.80 1.93 -13.60
C ALA A 242 7.38 0.54 -13.09
N ASN A 243 6.79 0.45 -11.90
CA ASN A 243 6.30 -0.80 -11.33
C ASN A 243 5.06 -1.33 -12.08
N ASP A 244 4.14 -0.44 -12.52
CA ASP A 244 2.96 -0.83 -13.29
C ASP A 244 3.37 -1.40 -14.65
N GLN A 245 4.32 -0.73 -15.31
CA GLN A 245 4.87 -1.20 -16.58
C GLN A 245 5.66 -2.51 -16.42
N ALA A 246 6.36 -2.69 -15.30
CA ALA A 246 7.02 -3.95 -14.98
C ALA A 246 6.00 -5.08 -14.74
N ALA A 247 4.93 -4.82 -13.97
CA ALA A 247 3.85 -5.76 -13.74
C ALA A 247 3.20 -6.21 -15.05
N LEU A 248 2.92 -5.26 -15.96
CA LEU A 248 2.38 -5.55 -17.27
C LEU A 248 3.33 -6.40 -18.12
N HIS A 249 4.54 -5.90 -18.37
CA HIS A 249 5.41 -6.48 -19.40
C HIS A 249 6.16 -7.73 -18.94
N GLN A 250 6.52 -7.81 -17.67
CA GLN A 250 7.31 -8.93 -17.16
C GLN A 250 6.42 -10.10 -16.70
N TYR A 251 5.16 -9.84 -16.31
CA TYR A 251 4.30 -10.85 -15.69
C TYR A 251 2.96 -11.00 -16.41
N LEU A 252 2.09 -9.98 -16.46
CA LEU A 252 0.72 -10.15 -16.97
C LEU A 252 0.67 -10.52 -18.45
N LEU A 253 1.40 -9.81 -19.32
CA LEU A 253 1.39 -10.11 -20.75
C LEU A 253 1.94 -11.52 -21.07
N PRO A 254 3.04 -11.99 -20.46
CA PRO A 254 3.47 -13.37 -20.59
C PRO A 254 2.42 -14.40 -20.17
N ASP A 255 1.71 -14.16 -19.05
CA ASP A 255 0.66 -15.05 -18.57
C ASP A 255 -0.55 -15.09 -19.50
N LEU A 256 -1.02 -13.94 -19.96
CA LEU A 256 -2.10 -13.86 -20.94
C LEU A 256 -1.70 -14.56 -22.28
N LYS A 257 -0.46 -14.38 -22.71
CA LYS A 257 0.07 -15.04 -23.91
C LYS A 257 0.12 -16.56 -23.73
N ARG A 258 0.45 -17.06 -22.54
CA ARG A 258 0.47 -18.51 -22.22
C ARG A 258 -0.88 -19.18 -22.50
N ILE A 259 -1.97 -18.45 -22.28
CA ILE A 259 -3.34 -18.92 -22.52
C ILE A 259 -3.91 -18.42 -23.87
N GLY A 260 -3.08 -17.89 -24.76
CA GLY A 260 -3.46 -17.46 -26.11
C GLY A 260 -4.27 -16.17 -26.18
N VAL A 261 -4.18 -15.29 -25.17
CA VAL A 261 -4.89 -14.01 -25.09
C VAL A 261 -3.96 -12.87 -25.45
N SER A 262 -4.43 -11.97 -26.34
CA SER A 262 -3.78 -10.69 -26.67
C SER A 262 -4.71 -9.57 -26.24
N PRO A 263 -4.42 -8.87 -25.12
CA PRO A 263 -5.31 -7.84 -24.60
C PRO A 263 -5.20 -6.53 -25.40
N VAL A 264 -6.25 -5.71 -25.31
CA VAL A 264 -6.17 -4.27 -25.60
C VAL A 264 -5.53 -3.60 -24.39
N VAL A 265 -4.42 -2.90 -24.59
CA VAL A 265 -3.68 -2.25 -23.48
C VAL A 265 -3.78 -0.74 -23.64
N GLU A 266 -4.26 -0.08 -22.60
CA GLU A 266 -4.33 1.38 -22.52
C GLU A 266 -3.58 1.87 -21.28
N THR A 267 -2.80 2.95 -21.46
CA THR A 267 -2.01 3.55 -20.38
C THR A 267 -2.66 4.84 -19.88
N ILE A 268 -2.62 5.04 -18.57
CA ILE A 268 -3.16 6.22 -17.90
C ILE A 268 -2.09 6.83 -16.98
N PRO A 269 -2.00 8.18 -16.84
CA PRO A 269 -1.17 8.80 -15.83
C PRO A 269 -1.59 8.33 -14.43
N ALA A 270 -0.64 7.83 -13.65
CA ALA A 270 -0.91 7.20 -12.35
C ALA A 270 -0.13 7.84 -11.19
N GLN A 271 0.62 8.92 -11.46
CA GLN A 271 1.30 9.67 -10.42
C GLN A 271 0.30 10.43 -9.56
N THR A 272 0.48 10.41 -8.25
CA THR A 272 -0.41 11.12 -7.31
C THR A 272 -0.47 12.64 -7.52
N SER A 273 0.53 13.23 -8.19
CA SER A 273 0.57 14.64 -8.55
C SER A 273 -0.21 15.00 -9.84
N GLU A 274 -0.76 14.02 -10.55
CA GLU A 274 -1.32 14.18 -11.91
C GLU A 274 -2.84 13.93 -11.99
N THR A 275 -3.57 14.12 -10.89
CA THR A 275 -5.01 13.78 -10.80
C THR A 275 -5.89 14.38 -11.89
N ALA A 276 -5.61 15.60 -12.33
CA ALA A 276 -6.38 16.25 -13.40
C ALA A 276 -6.14 15.59 -14.77
N ALA A 277 -4.89 15.22 -15.08
CA ALA A 277 -4.55 14.48 -16.29
C ALA A 277 -5.16 13.07 -16.24
N THR A 278 -5.08 12.40 -15.09
CA THR A 278 -5.66 11.08 -14.87
C THR A 278 -7.17 11.08 -15.17
N GLY A 279 -7.92 12.10 -14.70
CA GLY A 279 -9.36 12.22 -14.93
C GLY A 279 -9.74 12.40 -16.39
N SER A 280 -8.99 13.20 -17.16
CA SER A 280 -9.23 13.38 -18.60
C SER A 280 -8.88 12.12 -19.40
N ASP A 281 -7.77 11.47 -19.07
CA ASP A 281 -7.30 10.30 -19.78
C ASP A 281 -8.13 9.05 -19.46
N ALA A 282 -8.68 8.94 -18.24
CA ALA A 282 -9.63 7.89 -17.90
C ALA A 282 -10.84 7.86 -18.84
N THR A 283 -11.38 9.04 -19.22
CA THR A 283 -12.48 9.14 -20.17
C THR A 283 -12.12 8.56 -21.54
N LEU A 284 -10.94 8.90 -22.05
CA LEU A 284 -10.43 8.43 -23.35
C LEU A 284 -10.10 6.93 -23.33
N VAL A 285 -9.50 6.46 -22.24
CA VAL A 285 -9.17 5.04 -22.08
C VAL A 285 -10.43 4.18 -22.06
N VAL A 286 -11.44 4.57 -21.28
CA VAL A 286 -12.72 3.85 -21.23
C VAL A 286 -13.43 3.87 -22.60
N GLU A 287 -13.40 5.00 -23.34
CA GLU A 287 -13.95 5.08 -24.69
C GLU A 287 -13.27 4.10 -25.65
N LYS A 288 -11.95 4.04 -25.68
CA LYS A 288 -11.18 3.12 -26.52
C LYS A 288 -11.45 1.65 -26.19
N LEU A 289 -11.56 1.30 -24.91
CA LEU A 289 -11.91 -0.07 -24.49
C LEU A 289 -13.31 -0.44 -24.96
N ARG A 290 -14.27 0.49 -24.84
CA ARG A 290 -15.64 0.30 -25.33
C ARG A 290 -15.67 0.15 -26.87
N GLU A 291 -14.99 1.00 -27.63
CA GLU A 291 -14.89 0.92 -29.09
C GLU A 291 -14.21 -0.38 -29.55
N ALA A 292 -13.32 -0.91 -28.76
CA ALA A 292 -12.67 -2.19 -28.99
C ALA A 292 -13.50 -3.39 -28.56
N ASP A 293 -14.77 -3.22 -28.13
CA ASP A 293 -15.66 -4.27 -27.61
C ASP A 293 -15.05 -5.09 -26.47
N VAL A 294 -14.25 -4.47 -25.61
CA VAL A 294 -13.66 -5.14 -24.44
C VAL A 294 -14.76 -5.55 -23.47
N THR A 295 -14.72 -6.79 -23.03
CA THR A 295 -15.73 -7.38 -22.12
C THR A 295 -15.22 -7.63 -20.71
N SER A 296 -13.89 -7.74 -20.55
CA SER A 296 -13.23 -7.94 -19.25
C SER A 296 -12.02 -7.03 -19.15
N VAL A 297 -11.84 -6.34 -18.03
CA VAL A 297 -10.77 -5.37 -17.79
C VAL A 297 -9.96 -5.78 -16.56
N ILE A 298 -8.64 -5.78 -16.70
CA ILE A 298 -7.70 -5.96 -15.60
C ILE A 298 -7.09 -4.58 -15.29
N PRO A 299 -7.38 -3.98 -14.13
CA PRO A 299 -6.76 -2.72 -13.73
C PRO A 299 -5.39 -2.97 -13.08
N LEU A 300 -4.32 -2.42 -13.68
CA LEU A 300 -2.97 -2.32 -13.10
C LEU A 300 -2.69 -0.84 -12.79
N ILE A 301 -3.50 -0.27 -11.93
CA ILE A 301 -3.51 1.16 -11.62
C ILE A 301 -3.75 1.38 -10.13
N PRO A 302 -3.16 2.42 -9.53
CA PRO A 302 -3.41 2.75 -8.15
C PRO A 302 -4.80 3.37 -7.94
N PHE A 303 -5.21 3.45 -6.68
CA PHE A 303 -6.48 4.01 -6.24
C PHE A 303 -6.81 5.38 -6.87
N ASN A 304 -5.84 6.30 -6.90
CA ASN A 304 -6.04 7.64 -7.47
C ASN A 304 -6.37 7.64 -8.97
N ALA A 305 -6.07 6.56 -9.69
CA ALA A 305 -6.46 6.37 -11.09
C ALA A 305 -7.72 5.48 -11.22
N PHE A 306 -7.98 4.60 -10.27
CA PHE A 306 -9.12 3.69 -10.30
C PHE A 306 -10.46 4.43 -10.21
N LEU A 307 -10.58 5.40 -9.30
CA LEU A 307 -11.79 6.21 -9.15
C LEU A 307 -12.17 6.97 -10.43
N PRO A 308 -11.28 7.72 -11.11
CA PRO A 308 -11.59 8.34 -12.41
C PRO A 308 -12.04 7.34 -13.48
N VAL A 309 -11.50 6.12 -13.50
CA VAL A 309 -11.94 5.07 -14.44
C VAL A 309 -13.40 4.67 -14.16
N LEU A 310 -13.77 4.40 -12.90
CA LEU A 310 -15.16 4.09 -12.52
C LEU A 310 -16.13 5.22 -12.84
N GLN A 311 -15.69 6.47 -12.68
CA GLN A 311 -16.46 7.66 -13.09
C GLN A 311 -16.71 7.68 -14.59
N ALA A 312 -15.66 7.42 -15.39
CA ALA A 312 -15.76 7.39 -16.85
C ALA A 312 -16.65 6.24 -17.34
N GLU A 313 -16.53 5.04 -16.75
CA GLU A 313 -17.39 3.89 -17.04
C GLU A 313 -18.87 4.22 -16.77
N THR A 314 -19.13 4.87 -15.64
CA THR A 314 -20.49 5.28 -15.26
C THR A 314 -21.05 6.35 -16.22
N GLN A 315 -20.26 7.36 -16.57
CA GLN A 315 -20.66 8.41 -17.50
C GLN A 315 -20.93 7.87 -18.91
N GLN A 316 -20.14 6.92 -19.35
CA GLN A 316 -20.28 6.31 -20.69
C GLN A 316 -21.25 5.12 -20.72
N GLN A 317 -21.84 4.74 -19.59
CA GLN A 317 -22.70 3.56 -19.44
C GLN A 317 -22.05 2.28 -19.98
N TYR A 318 -20.76 2.13 -19.76
CA TYR A 318 -19.98 0.98 -20.14
C TYR A 318 -19.49 0.27 -18.88
N PHE A 319 -19.92 -0.96 -18.68
CA PHE A 319 -19.69 -1.74 -17.47
C PHE A 319 -19.09 -3.10 -17.83
N PRO A 320 -17.78 -3.15 -18.13
CA PRO A 320 -17.11 -4.42 -18.38
C PRO A 320 -17.00 -5.22 -17.08
N ARG A 321 -16.67 -6.49 -17.19
CA ARG A 321 -16.28 -7.25 -16.01
C ARG A 321 -14.91 -6.78 -15.54
N LEU A 322 -14.83 -6.23 -14.35
CA LEU A 322 -13.58 -5.90 -13.70
C LEU A 322 -13.01 -7.16 -13.02
N LEU A 323 -11.76 -7.44 -13.28
CA LEU A 323 -11.00 -8.52 -12.67
C LEU A 323 -10.05 -7.90 -11.65
N LEU A 324 -10.50 -7.83 -10.40
CA LEU A 324 -9.82 -7.13 -9.31
C LEU A 324 -8.77 -8.03 -8.63
N SER A 325 -7.84 -7.41 -7.94
CA SER A 325 -6.81 -8.13 -7.18
C SER A 325 -6.22 -7.23 -6.09
N ASP A 326 -5.34 -7.79 -5.27
CA ASP A 326 -4.55 -6.98 -4.32
C ASP A 326 -3.55 -6.06 -5.04
N TYR A 327 -3.42 -6.14 -6.38
CA TYR A 327 -2.58 -5.20 -7.10
C TYR A 327 -3.05 -3.77 -6.86
N GLU A 328 -2.18 -2.95 -6.22
CA GLU A 328 -2.45 -1.56 -5.90
C GLU A 328 -3.77 -1.37 -5.13
N ASP A 329 -4.12 -2.34 -4.28
CA ASP A 329 -5.30 -2.34 -3.42
C ASP A 329 -6.63 -2.12 -4.16
N SER A 330 -6.78 -2.65 -5.37
CA SER A 330 -8.03 -2.48 -6.13
C SER A 330 -9.23 -3.18 -5.46
N ILE A 331 -8.97 -4.21 -4.65
CA ILE A 331 -10.00 -4.88 -3.83
C ILE A 331 -10.37 -4.03 -2.63
N GLU A 332 -9.40 -3.58 -1.83
CA GLU A 332 -9.62 -2.75 -0.63
C GLU A 332 -10.25 -1.42 -1.00
N SER A 333 -9.78 -0.79 -2.08
CA SER A 333 -10.35 0.45 -2.61
C SER A 333 -11.83 0.33 -2.94
N SER A 334 -12.30 -0.87 -3.26
CA SER A 334 -13.70 -1.15 -3.56
C SER A 334 -14.57 -1.32 -2.32
N LEU A 335 -14.01 -1.41 -1.11
CA LEU A 335 -14.77 -1.64 0.11
C LEU A 335 -15.28 -0.37 0.78
N GLY A 336 -14.42 0.62 0.97
CA GLY A 336 -14.70 1.73 1.89
C GLY A 336 -14.87 3.07 1.21
N LEU A 337 -14.16 3.29 0.13
CA LEU A 337 -13.95 4.64 -0.34
C LEU A 337 -14.88 5.09 -1.48
N ILE A 338 -15.51 4.14 -2.23
CA ILE A 338 -16.11 4.50 -3.52
C ILE A 338 -17.46 3.83 -3.85
N PRO A 339 -18.01 2.85 -3.10
CA PRO A 339 -18.86 1.85 -3.76
C PRO A 339 -20.19 2.37 -4.28
N VAL A 340 -20.86 3.27 -3.58
CA VAL A 340 -22.26 3.56 -3.80
C VAL A 340 -22.58 4.27 -5.11
N PRO A 341 -21.85 5.33 -5.49
CA PRO A 341 -22.07 5.98 -6.79
C PRO A 341 -21.76 5.06 -7.97
N PHE A 342 -20.97 3.99 -7.76
CA PHE A 342 -20.46 3.10 -8.79
C PHE A 342 -20.98 1.67 -8.68
N SER A 343 -22.11 1.47 -7.99
CA SER A 343 -22.69 0.14 -7.78
C SER A 343 -22.87 -0.66 -9.07
N LYS A 344 -23.22 -0.04 -10.19
CA LYS A 344 -23.33 -0.72 -11.49
C LYS A 344 -22.00 -1.24 -12.04
N ALA A 345 -20.90 -0.54 -11.77
CA ALA A 345 -19.57 -0.96 -12.21
C ALA A 345 -19.00 -2.04 -11.29
N LEU A 346 -19.32 -1.98 -10.00
CA LEU A 346 -18.67 -2.76 -8.96
C LEU A 346 -19.47 -3.98 -8.49
N ASP A 347 -20.82 -3.91 -8.48
CA ASP A 347 -21.64 -5.02 -7.95
C ASP A 347 -21.45 -6.32 -8.74
N GLY A 348 -21.19 -7.41 -8.04
CA GLY A 348 -20.98 -8.74 -8.63
C GLY A 348 -19.57 -8.96 -9.22
N GLN A 349 -18.65 -7.99 -9.14
CA GLN A 349 -17.26 -8.19 -9.59
C GLN A 349 -16.55 -9.21 -8.71
N GLU A 350 -15.57 -9.89 -9.28
CA GLU A 350 -14.76 -10.87 -8.58
C GLU A 350 -13.31 -10.42 -8.51
N GLY A 351 -12.62 -10.82 -7.44
CA GLY A 351 -11.23 -10.49 -7.22
C GLY A 351 -10.44 -11.62 -6.59
N VAL A 352 -9.14 -11.60 -6.79
CA VAL A 352 -8.17 -12.50 -6.16
C VAL A 352 -7.48 -11.74 -5.04
N THR A 353 -7.56 -12.25 -3.81
CA THR A 353 -6.95 -11.61 -2.64
C THR A 353 -6.18 -12.61 -1.79
N THR A 354 -5.12 -12.13 -1.16
CA THR A 354 -4.37 -12.83 -0.11
C THR A 354 -4.82 -12.41 1.28
N GLU A 355 -5.79 -11.50 1.37
CA GLU A 355 -6.25 -10.87 2.61
C GLU A 355 -7.59 -11.39 3.08
N THR A 356 -7.83 -11.28 4.38
CA THR A 356 -9.09 -11.69 5.02
C THR A 356 -10.21 -10.68 4.83
N LEU A 357 -9.90 -9.50 4.33
CA LEU A 357 -10.82 -8.40 4.01
C LEU A 357 -11.89 -8.18 5.11
N GLY A 358 -11.42 -7.92 6.32
CA GLY A 358 -12.33 -7.60 7.42
C GLY A 358 -13.19 -8.76 7.92
N GLY A 359 -12.67 -9.99 7.87
CA GLY A 359 -13.38 -11.17 8.36
C GLY A 359 -14.30 -11.82 7.34
N ILE A 360 -14.04 -11.61 6.06
CA ILE A 360 -14.72 -12.30 4.95
C ILE A 360 -14.81 -13.81 5.16
N ASP A 361 -13.76 -14.40 5.74
CA ASP A 361 -13.69 -15.84 5.94
C ASP A 361 -14.57 -16.36 7.08
N ASP A 362 -14.96 -15.49 7.98
CA ASP A 362 -15.72 -15.88 9.14
C ASP A 362 -16.89 -14.89 9.37
N PRO A 363 -18.11 -15.27 8.99
CA PRO A 363 -19.29 -14.40 9.15
C PRO A 363 -19.67 -14.17 10.62
N ARG A 364 -19.03 -14.83 11.56
CA ARG A 364 -19.30 -14.62 12.99
C ARG A 364 -18.72 -13.28 13.42
N PRO A 365 -19.44 -12.49 14.21
CA PRO A 365 -18.89 -11.28 14.81
C PRO A 365 -17.64 -11.61 15.64
N TYR A 366 -16.74 -10.63 15.77
CA TYR A 366 -15.55 -10.74 16.61
C TYR A 366 -15.85 -11.31 18.01
N ALA A 367 -16.94 -10.84 18.66
CA ALA A 367 -17.38 -11.31 19.98
C ALA A 367 -17.73 -12.81 20.01
N GLN A 368 -18.02 -13.43 18.87
CA GLN A 368 -18.33 -14.84 18.72
C GLN A 368 -17.14 -15.68 18.23
N GLY A 369 -15.94 -15.10 18.23
CA GLY A 369 -14.71 -15.78 17.83
C GLY A 369 -14.48 -15.82 16.32
N GLY A 370 -15.15 -14.95 15.54
CA GLY A 370 -14.83 -14.73 14.13
C GLY A 370 -13.43 -14.13 13.94
N TYR A 371 -12.98 -14.10 12.72
CA TYR A 371 -11.68 -13.63 12.25
C TYR A 371 -10.48 -14.54 12.55
N ASP A 372 -9.45 -14.40 11.76
CA ASP A 372 -8.19 -15.07 11.93
C ASP A 372 -7.49 -14.71 13.26
N PRO A 373 -6.65 -15.62 13.81
CA PRO A 373 -5.99 -15.40 15.10
C PRO A 373 -5.17 -14.10 15.15
N GLY A 374 -4.51 -13.71 14.07
CA GLY A 374 -3.73 -12.47 14.00
C GLY A 374 -4.64 -11.24 14.12
N VAL A 375 -5.67 -11.18 13.29
CA VAL A 375 -6.69 -10.12 13.30
C VAL A 375 -7.32 -10.00 14.68
N ARG A 376 -7.80 -11.12 15.25
CA ARG A 376 -8.39 -11.14 16.62
C ARG A 376 -7.44 -10.64 17.68
N SER A 377 -6.16 -10.99 17.58
CA SER A 377 -5.14 -10.54 18.52
C SER A 377 -4.97 -9.02 18.51
N CYS A 378 -4.94 -8.42 17.32
CA CYS A 378 -4.81 -6.98 17.16
C CYS A 378 -6.03 -6.24 17.70
N TRP A 379 -7.23 -6.67 17.32
CA TRP A 379 -8.48 -6.07 17.79
C TRP A 379 -8.72 -6.26 19.28
N ALA A 380 -8.32 -7.39 19.86
CA ALA A 380 -8.42 -7.59 21.31
C ALA A 380 -7.60 -6.58 22.10
N VAL A 381 -6.42 -6.22 21.59
CA VAL A 381 -5.58 -5.19 22.20
C VAL A 381 -6.21 -3.81 22.05
N TRP A 382 -6.72 -3.49 20.86
CA TRP A 382 -7.39 -2.23 20.57
C TRP A 382 -8.63 -2.02 21.46
N HIS A 383 -9.58 -2.94 21.44
CA HIS A 383 -10.81 -2.87 22.25
C HIS A 383 -10.56 -2.84 23.76
N LYS A 384 -9.43 -3.41 24.22
CA LYS A 384 -9.05 -3.29 25.62
C LYS A 384 -8.60 -1.88 25.98
N ALA A 385 -7.92 -1.20 25.06
CA ALA A 385 -7.43 0.16 25.27
C ALA A 385 -8.53 1.20 25.02
N TYR A 386 -9.42 0.93 24.08
CA TYR A 386 -10.51 1.81 23.64
C TYR A 386 -11.85 1.06 23.71
N PRO A 387 -12.40 0.85 24.93
CA PRO A 387 -13.62 0.06 25.13
C PRO A 387 -14.90 0.72 24.60
N GLU A 388 -14.85 2.01 24.30
CA GLU A 388 -15.92 2.80 23.68
C GLU A 388 -16.11 2.47 22.21
N VAL A 389 -15.09 1.96 21.52
CA VAL A 389 -15.20 1.54 20.13
C VAL A 389 -16.13 0.34 20.06
N PRO A 390 -17.15 0.36 19.20
CA PRO A 390 -18.10 -0.73 19.09
C PRO A 390 -17.39 -2.04 18.80
N LYS A 391 -17.67 -3.07 19.62
CA LYS A 391 -17.20 -4.45 19.36
C LYS A 391 -18.02 -5.08 18.24
N GLY A 392 -18.24 -4.32 17.19
CA GLY A 392 -18.97 -4.71 16.03
C GLY A 392 -18.22 -5.68 15.13
N ASN A 393 -18.72 -5.81 13.96
CA ASN A 393 -18.05 -6.41 12.84
C ASN A 393 -16.97 -5.40 12.36
N MET A 394 -15.84 -5.85 11.89
CA MET A 394 -14.81 -4.97 11.32
C MET A 394 -15.33 -4.12 10.14
N ASN A 395 -16.38 -4.58 9.44
CA ASN A 395 -17.07 -3.77 8.44
C ASN A 395 -17.83 -2.56 9.04
N ASP A 396 -18.01 -2.53 10.37
CA ASP A 396 -18.62 -1.39 11.07
C ASP A 396 -17.57 -0.32 11.45
N ASP A 397 -16.26 -0.66 11.36
CA ASP A 397 -15.11 0.16 11.77
C ASP A 397 -14.00 0.16 10.69
N ILE A 398 -14.36 0.39 9.44
CA ILE A 398 -13.41 0.49 8.32
C ILE A 398 -12.33 1.55 8.60
N GLU A 399 -12.69 2.66 9.24
CA GLU A 399 -11.79 3.74 9.61
C GLU A 399 -10.63 3.28 10.52
N GLU A 400 -10.85 2.24 11.32
CA GLU A 400 -9.85 1.70 12.24
C GLU A 400 -9.14 0.46 11.70
N GLN A 401 -9.64 -0.16 10.63
CA GLN A 401 -9.10 -1.41 10.10
C GLN A 401 -7.63 -1.25 9.70
N GLY A 402 -7.32 -0.30 8.83
CA GLY A 402 -5.96 -0.02 8.38
C GLY A 402 -5.01 0.27 9.55
N PRO A 403 -5.31 1.26 10.41
CA PRO A 403 -4.49 1.56 11.57
C PRO A 403 -4.31 0.38 12.52
N VAL A 404 -5.38 -0.34 12.86
CA VAL A 404 -5.31 -1.42 13.85
C VAL A 404 -4.57 -2.63 13.30
N GLN A 405 -4.96 -3.13 12.15
CA GLN A 405 -4.40 -4.37 11.60
C GLN A 405 -2.99 -4.17 11.06
N GLY A 406 -2.78 -3.13 10.26
CA GLY A 406 -1.50 -2.87 9.62
C GLY A 406 -0.41 -2.55 10.63
N TRP A 407 -0.61 -1.57 11.49
CA TRP A 407 0.40 -1.24 12.50
C TRP A 407 0.63 -2.37 13.50
N CYS A 408 -0.41 -3.09 13.90
CA CYS A 408 -0.27 -4.26 14.76
C CYS A 408 0.61 -5.32 14.10
N GLN A 409 0.31 -5.71 12.87
CA GLN A 409 1.03 -6.73 12.12
C GLN A 409 2.51 -6.36 11.97
N GLU A 410 2.81 -5.16 11.48
CA GLU A 410 4.18 -4.71 11.23
C GLU A 410 4.99 -4.62 12.52
N ILE A 411 4.43 -4.09 13.60
CA ILE A 411 5.11 -3.94 14.88
C ILE A 411 5.38 -5.31 15.52
N GLN A 412 4.41 -6.21 15.49
CA GLN A 412 4.57 -7.56 16.04
C GLN A 412 5.56 -8.41 15.24
N LEU A 413 5.51 -8.31 13.90
CA LEU A 413 6.44 -8.99 13.00
C LEU A 413 7.87 -8.50 13.22
N PHE A 414 8.07 -7.18 13.26
CA PHE A 414 9.36 -6.57 13.58
C PHE A 414 9.89 -7.05 14.93
N ALA A 415 9.06 -7.00 15.97
CA ALA A 415 9.45 -7.41 17.32
C ALA A 415 9.84 -8.90 17.37
N LYS A 416 9.09 -9.78 16.69
CA LYS A 416 9.40 -11.21 16.58
C LYS A 416 10.74 -11.44 15.89
N ALA A 417 11.00 -10.76 14.76
CA ALA A 417 12.26 -10.87 14.04
C ALA A 417 13.45 -10.32 14.85
N ALA A 418 13.30 -9.16 15.46
CA ALA A 418 14.31 -8.56 16.30
C ALA A 418 14.60 -9.39 17.56
N GLN A 419 13.57 -10.01 18.14
CA GLN A 419 13.72 -10.96 19.26
C GLN A 419 14.52 -12.20 18.83
N ALA A 420 14.20 -12.77 17.68
CA ALA A 420 14.91 -13.94 17.10
C ALA A 420 16.37 -13.61 16.70
N ALA A 421 16.65 -12.39 16.30
CA ALA A 421 18.02 -11.91 16.03
C ALA A 421 18.91 -11.85 17.29
N GLY A 422 18.30 -11.89 18.48
CA GLY A 422 18.99 -11.97 19.77
C GLY A 422 19.60 -10.64 20.23
N ARG A 423 20.43 -10.72 21.27
CA ARG A 423 21.08 -9.53 21.87
C ARG A 423 22.07 -8.85 20.93
N ASN A 424 22.65 -9.57 19.98
CA ASN A 424 23.54 -9.00 18.95
C ASN A 424 22.75 -8.50 17.73
N LEU A 425 21.69 -7.74 17.98
CA LEU A 425 20.81 -7.19 16.96
C LEU A 425 21.61 -6.24 16.05
N ASN A 426 21.71 -6.60 14.79
CA ASN A 426 22.23 -5.79 13.70
C ASN A 426 21.47 -6.13 12.42
N ARG A 427 21.73 -5.39 11.33
CA ARG A 427 20.96 -5.57 10.08
C ARG A 427 21.08 -6.99 9.51
N ARG A 428 22.27 -7.60 9.57
CA ARG A 428 22.47 -8.97 9.08
C ARG A 428 21.69 -10.00 9.93
N THR A 429 21.81 -9.92 11.26
CA THR A 429 21.08 -10.85 12.15
C THR A 429 19.57 -10.66 12.03
N PHE A 430 19.08 -9.43 11.81
CA PHE A 430 17.68 -9.15 11.56
C PHE A 430 17.20 -9.77 10.24
N VAL A 431 17.93 -9.57 9.13
CA VAL A 431 17.60 -10.16 7.82
C VAL A 431 17.56 -11.70 7.90
N THR A 432 18.52 -12.31 8.61
CA THR A 432 18.52 -13.76 8.84
C THR A 432 17.27 -14.19 9.63
N ALA A 433 16.93 -13.45 10.68
CA ALA A 433 15.76 -13.75 11.50
C ALA A 433 14.46 -13.60 10.71
N MET A 434 14.29 -12.54 9.92
CA MET A 434 13.14 -12.35 9.03
C MET A 434 12.98 -13.52 8.05
N SER A 435 14.07 -13.94 7.41
CA SER A 435 14.06 -15.09 6.50
C SER A 435 13.67 -16.41 7.17
N GLY A 436 13.78 -16.49 8.48
CA GLY A 436 13.42 -17.67 9.30
C GLY A 436 11.98 -17.66 9.80
N ILE A 437 11.23 -16.57 9.62
CA ILE A 437 9.85 -16.49 10.11
C ILE A 437 8.94 -17.37 9.25
N LYS A 438 8.21 -18.26 9.93
CA LYS A 438 7.21 -19.16 9.35
C LYS A 438 5.93 -19.05 10.15
N ASP A 439 4.81 -19.22 9.44
CA ASP A 439 3.46 -19.34 10.01
C ASP A 439 3.15 -18.22 11.02
N PHE A 440 3.54 -16.99 10.66
CA PHE A 440 3.22 -15.81 11.47
C PHE A 440 1.77 -15.43 11.23
N PRO A 441 0.93 -15.34 12.30
CA PRO A 441 -0.46 -14.90 12.13
C PRO A 441 -0.49 -13.44 11.73
N GLY A 442 -0.99 -13.18 10.53
CA GLY A 442 -1.07 -11.82 9.97
C GLY A 442 -2.26 -11.03 10.46
N GLY A 443 -2.21 -9.72 10.30
CA GLY A 443 -3.31 -8.81 10.56
C GLY A 443 -4.23 -8.63 9.34
N TYR A 444 -3.70 -8.83 8.14
CA TYR A 444 -4.44 -8.81 6.87
C TYR A 444 -4.51 -10.20 6.26
N SER A 445 -3.39 -10.82 5.99
CA SER A 445 -3.35 -12.19 5.49
C SER A 445 -3.40 -13.20 6.66
N PRO A 446 -4.08 -14.36 6.51
CA PRO A 446 -4.21 -15.33 7.59
C PRO A 446 -2.87 -15.78 8.15
N VAL A 447 -1.89 -15.99 7.27
CA VAL A 447 -0.58 -16.48 7.65
C VAL A 447 0.52 -15.93 6.73
N LEU A 448 1.61 -15.47 7.35
CA LEU A 448 2.79 -14.97 6.66
C LEU A 448 3.97 -15.92 6.83
N THR A 449 4.66 -16.21 5.74
CA THR A 449 5.88 -17.02 5.73
C THR A 449 6.91 -16.42 4.81
N PHE A 450 8.09 -16.14 5.34
CA PHE A 450 9.22 -15.56 4.64
C PHE A 450 10.34 -16.56 4.37
N GLY A 451 11.32 -16.21 3.57
CA GLY A 451 12.46 -17.06 3.23
C GLY A 451 13.69 -16.28 2.77
N PRO A 452 14.82 -16.94 2.53
CA PRO A 452 16.05 -16.26 2.11
C PRO A 452 15.94 -15.48 0.79
N ARG A 453 14.98 -15.86 -0.07
CA ARG A 453 14.67 -15.20 -1.34
C ARG A 453 13.17 -14.93 -1.51
N LYS A 454 12.39 -15.10 -0.44
CA LYS A 454 10.97 -14.81 -0.37
C LYS A 454 10.76 -13.64 0.59
N PHE A 455 10.63 -12.44 0.04
CA PHE A 455 10.53 -11.19 0.78
C PHE A 455 9.09 -10.74 1.02
N TYR A 456 8.10 -11.47 0.54
CA TYR A 456 6.68 -11.28 0.77
C TYR A 456 6.11 -12.35 1.71
N GLY A 457 5.08 -11.99 2.48
CA GLY A 457 4.52 -12.82 3.54
C GLY A 457 3.55 -13.89 3.08
N PRO A 458 2.49 -13.54 2.34
CA PRO A 458 1.39 -14.43 2.02
C PRO A 458 1.83 -15.69 1.26
N ILE A 459 1.13 -16.79 1.54
CA ILE A 459 1.38 -18.10 0.91
C ILE A 459 0.12 -18.68 0.28
N GLN A 460 -1.00 -18.03 0.42
CA GLN A 460 -2.30 -18.48 -0.09
C GLN A 460 -3.15 -17.28 -0.54
N TYR A 461 -4.12 -17.56 -1.41
CA TYR A 461 -5.09 -16.62 -1.90
C TYR A 461 -6.49 -17.23 -1.90
N GLN A 462 -7.49 -16.38 -1.95
CA GLN A 462 -8.87 -16.76 -2.23
C GLN A 462 -9.45 -15.90 -3.35
N VAL A 463 -10.59 -16.32 -3.89
CA VAL A 463 -11.39 -15.51 -4.79
C VAL A 463 -12.64 -15.06 -4.07
N VAL A 464 -12.92 -13.78 -4.19
CA VAL A 464 -14.03 -13.11 -3.53
C VAL A 464 -14.94 -12.42 -4.54
N ARG A 465 -16.20 -12.18 -4.15
CA ARG A 465 -17.18 -11.44 -4.95
C ARG A 465 -17.66 -10.24 -4.17
N LEU A 466 -17.63 -9.09 -4.81
CA LEU A 466 -18.11 -7.83 -4.25
C LEU A 466 -19.64 -7.74 -4.35
N HIS A 467 -20.27 -7.29 -3.30
CA HIS A 467 -21.68 -6.94 -3.23
C HIS A 467 -21.80 -5.46 -2.89
N VAL A 468 -22.52 -4.73 -3.75
CA VAL A 468 -22.82 -3.31 -3.55
C VAL A 468 -24.34 -3.15 -3.65
N ASN A 469 -25.01 -2.84 -2.55
CA ASN A 469 -26.48 -2.75 -2.45
C ASN A 469 -27.24 -4.03 -2.86
N SER A 470 -26.56 -5.15 -2.98
CA SER A 470 -27.15 -6.44 -3.31
C SER A 470 -26.68 -7.52 -2.33
N PRO A 471 -27.09 -7.46 -1.04
CA PRO A 471 -26.60 -8.40 -0.05
C PRO A 471 -26.95 -9.84 -0.47
N PRO A 472 -26.00 -10.78 -0.32
CA PRO A 472 -26.34 -12.18 -0.48
C PRO A 472 -27.42 -12.56 0.54
N SER A 473 -28.19 -13.60 0.25
CA SER A 473 -29.24 -14.12 1.13
C SER A 473 -28.75 -14.57 2.52
N SER A 474 -27.43 -14.63 2.72
CA SER A 474 -26.77 -14.92 3.99
C SER A 474 -26.43 -13.61 4.73
N THR A 475 -26.44 -13.67 6.05
CA THR A 475 -26.17 -12.56 6.99
C THR A 475 -24.73 -12.05 6.99
N GLN A 476 -23.94 -12.30 5.94
CA GLN A 476 -22.51 -12.03 5.88
C GLN A 476 -22.20 -10.54 5.60
N CYS A 477 -23.06 -9.86 4.88
CA CYS A 477 -22.91 -8.43 4.61
C CYS A 477 -23.71 -7.60 5.61
N ARG A 478 -23.11 -6.57 6.15
CA ARG A 478 -23.73 -5.63 7.08
C ARG A 478 -23.66 -4.21 6.54
N PRO A 479 -24.57 -3.30 6.96
CA PRO A 479 -24.50 -1.88 6.62
C PRO A 479 -23.15 -1.30 7.05
N THR A 480 -22.57 -0.47 6.21
CA THR A 480 -21.21 0.03 6.39
C THR A 480 -21.10 1.21 7.35
N GLN A 481 -22.20 1.92 7.66
CA GLN A 481 -22.14 3.05 8.61
C GLN A 481 -23.42 3.18 9.45
N PRO A 482 -23.33 3.33 10.78
CA PRO A 482 -24.47 3.66 11.62
C PRO A 482 -25.05 5.04 11.25
N GLY A 483 -26.32 5.10 10.88
CA GLY A 483 -27.04 6.35 10.62
C GLY A 483 -27.14 6.78 9.16
N LEU A 484 -26.48 6.09 8.23
CA LEU A 484 -26.73 6.21 6.79
C LEU A 484 -27.77 5.18 6.33
N PRO A 485 -28.44 5.39 5.17
CA PRO A 485 -29.24 4.34 4.58
C PRO A 485 -28.44 3.05 4.52
N PRO A 486 -29.06 1.87 4.70
CA PRO A 486 -28.33 0.60 4.74
C PRO A 486 -27.72 0.32 3.36
N GLU A 487 -26.57 0.90 3.12
CA GLU A 487 -25.72 0.59 1.98
C GLU A 487 -24.91 -0.65 2.35
N VAL A 488 -25.08 -1.70 1.58
CA VAL A 488 -24.38 -2.95 1.81
C VAL A 488 -23.21 -2.99 0.86
N VAL A 489 -22.02 -2.95 1.41
CA VAL A 489 -20.78 -3.21 0.66
C VAL A 489 -20.03 -4.30 1.39
N CYS A 490 -19.81 -5.42 0.74
CA CYS A 490 -19.00 -6.47 1.33
C CYS A 490 -18.43 -7.42 0.27
N TRP A 491 -17.36 -8.10 0.63
CA TRP A 491 -16.83 -9.22 -0.12
C TRP A 491 -17.30 -10.55 0.47
N THR A 492 -17.62 -11.52 -0.37
CA THR A 492 -17.90 -12.90 0.05
C THR A 492 -17.02 -13.89 -0.67
N PRO A 493 -16.54 -14.95 0.00
CA PRO A 493 -15.71 -15.97 -0.63
C PRO A 493 -16.47 -16.68 -1.77
N VAL A 494 -15.84 -16.78 -2.92
CA VAL A 494 -16.31 -17.62 -4.06
C VAL A 494 -15.68 -18.99 -4.01
N GLN A 495 -14.48 -19.10 -3.44
CA GLN A 495 -13.79 -20.35 -3.19
C GLN A 495 -12.97 -20.28 -1.90
N SER A 496 -12.64 -21.44 -1.36
CA SER A 496 -11.72 -21.56 -0.22
C SER A 496 -10.29 -21.17 -0.61
N TRP A 497 -9.48 -20.90 0.42
CA TRP A 497 -8.05 -20.60 0.27
C TRP A 497 -7.31 -21.65 -0.58
N ARG A 498 -6.43 -21.16 -1.43
CA ARG A 498 -5.54 -21.95 -2.30
C ARG A 498 -4.10 -21.46 -2.15
N PRO A 499 -3.10 -22.34 -2.39
CA PRO A 499 -1.70 -21.90 -2.43
C PRO A 499 -1.50 -20.79 -3.46
N LEU A 500 -0.82 -19.72 -3.04
CA LEU A 500 -0.42 -18.63 -3.94
C LEU A 500 0.63 -19.17 -4.93
N PRO A 501 0.54 -18.87 -6.23
CA PRO A 501 1.54 -19.25 -7.21
C PRO A 501 2.94 -18.79 -6.79
N THR A 502 3.94 -19.60 -7.11
CA THR A 502 5.34 -19.22 -6.92
C THR A 502 5.87 -18.68 -8.25
N VAL A 503 6.15 -17.40 -8.32
CA VAL A 503 6.79 -16.77 -9.48
C VAL A 503 8.29 -16.82 -9.29
N GLY A 504 8.99 -17.28 -10.32
CA GLY A 504 10.42 -17.54 -10.30
C GLY A 504 11.30 -16.31 -10.49
#